data_52a99b549526ed19caad080d38a2cc30
#
_entry.id   52a99b549526ed19caad080d38a2cc30
#
_cell.length_a   1.000
_cell.length_b   1.000
_cell.length_c   1.000
_cell.angle_alpha   90.00
_cell.angle_beta   90.00
_cell.angle_gamma   90.00
#
_symmetry.space_group_name_H-M   'P 1'
#
loop_
_entity.id
_entity.type
_entity.pdbx_description
1 polymer ?
#
loop_
_entity_poly.entity_id
_entity_poly.type
_entity_poly.pdbx_seq_one_letter_code
_entity_poly.pdbx_strand_id
1 'polypeptide(L)'
;KEKNYNLNPYISMSWTQLEQYLQMAYRLTIFGYSAPKSDQAAIDMLKQAWGAVEDRNLEEIEIIDIRPEEDVIKSWEDFIHTHHYSVFDNFFDSALGKFPRRTCELLFDNTQMNRWFHGNRGFKRGMSFEELEVYLKDLLQNESEGREILNDP
;
A
#
# COMPACT_ATOMS: atom_id res chain seq x y z
N LYS A 1 -15.07 -22.25 11.72
CA LYS A 1 -15.56 -21.42 12.84
C LYS A 1 -15.31 -19.98 12.42
N GLU A 2 -16.36 -19.21 12.18
CA GLU A 2 -16.25 -17.78 11.86
C GLU A 2 -15.53 -17.04 12.98
N LYS A 3 -14.57 -16.20 12.61
CA LYS A 3 -13.89 -15.30 13.55
C LYS A 3 -14.83 -14.15 13.84
N ASN A 4 -15.12 -13.90 15.10
CA ASN A 4 -15.91 -12.76 15.52
C ASN A 4 -15.00 -11.75 16.22
N TYR A 5 -14.63 -10.71 15.52
CA TYR A 5 -13.72 -9.66 16.00
C TYR A 5 -14.37 -8.70 17.00
N ASN A 6 -15.70 -8.67 17.09
CA ASN A 6 -16.44 -7.77 17.98
C ASN A 6 -16.50 -8.25 19.43
N LEU A 7 -16.07 -9.50 19.72
CA LEU A 7 -16.10 -10.05 21.07
C LEU A 7 -15.01 -9.50 22.00
N ASN A 8 -13.95 -8.93 21.44
CA ASN A 8 -12.86 -8.36 22.22
C ASN A 8 -12.83 -6.84 22.03
N PRO A 9 -13.02 -6.04 23.10
CA PRO A 9 -13.05 -4.59 23.01
C PRO A 9 -11.80 -3.97 22.38
N TYR A 10 -10.63 -4.52 22.65
CA TYR A 10 -9.37 -4.01 22.08
C TYR A 10 -9.29 -4.26 20.57
N ILE A 11 -9.73 -5.42 20.12
CA ILE A 11 -9.79 -5.75 18.69
C ILE A 11 -10.82 -4.86 17.99
N SER A 12 -12.00 -4.71 18.58
CA SER A 12 -13.06 -3.84 18.05
C SER A 12 -12.58 -2.38 17.90
N MET A 13 -11.89 -1.84 18.92
CA MET A 13 -11.31 -0.50 18.83
C MET A 13 -10.29 -0.37 17.72
N SER A 14 -9.42 -1.37 17.54
CA SER A 14 -8.42 -1.38 16.48
C SER A 14 -9.07 -1.40 15.08
N TRP A 15 -10.16 -2.16 14.92
CA TRP A 15 -10.92 -2.17 13.67
C TRP A 15 -11.59 -0.82 13.39
N THR A 16 -12.23 -0.21 14.39
CA THR A 16 -12.82 1.13 14.23
C THR A 16 -11.77 2.17 13.80
N GLN A 17 -10.58 2.07 14.36
CA GLN A 17 -9.49 2.96 13.99
C GLN A 17 -8.99 2.69 12.56
N LEU A 18 -8.88 1.42 12.16
CA LEU A 18 -8.54 1.03 10.79
C LEU A 18 -9.57 1.53 9.78
N GLU A 19 -10.87 1.40 10.09
CA GLU A 19 -11.96 1.93 9.27
C GLU A 19 -11.79 3.43 9.00
N GLN A 20 -11.49 4.22 10.03
CA GLN A 20 -11.27 5.66 9.89
C GLN A 20 -10.07 5.96 8.97
N TYR A 21 -8.97 5.22 9.10
CA TYR A 21 -7.82 5.38 8.21
C TYR A 21 -8.14 5.01 6.76
N LEU A 22 -8.86 3.91 6.55
CA LEU A 22 -9.24 3.47 5.21
C LEU A 22 -10.17 4.45 4.51
N GLN A 23 -11.12 5.07 5.23
CA GLN A 23 -12.00 6.09 4.67
C GLN A 23 -11.26 7.31 4.15
N MET A 24 -10.12 7.65 4.74
CA MET A 24 -9.31 8.81 4.34
C MET A 24 -8.12 8.44 3.44
N ALA A 25 -7.84 7.15 3.26
CA ALA A 25 -6.67 6.71 2.53
C ALA A 25 -6.84 6.92 1.03
N TYR A 26 -5.86 7.53 0.39
CA TYR A 26 -5.73 7.54 -1.06
C TYR A 26 -5.30 6.18 -1.60
N ARG A 27 -4.46 5.47 -0.85
CA ARG A 27 -3.85 4.21 -1.27
C ARG A 27 -3.91 3.17 -0.17
N LEU A 28 -4.22 1.93 -0.56
CA LEU A 28 -4.14 0.74 0.28
C LEU A 28 -3.11 -0.23 -0.29
N THR A 29 -2.08 -0.55 0.49
CA THR A 29 -1.11 -1.60 0.14
C THR A 29 -1.36 -2.84 0.99
N ILE A 30 -1.62 -3.97 0.35
CA ILE A 30 -1.81 -5.27 0.98
C ILE A 30 -0.56 -6.10 0.71
N PHE A 31 0.14 -6.49 1.77
CA PHE A 31 1.40 -7.23 1.67
C PHE A 31 1.34 -8.55 2.44
N GLY A 32 1.47 -9.66 1.71
CA GLY A 32 1.55 -11.00 2.29
C GLY A 32 0.26 -11.52 2.95
N TYR A 33 -0.90 -10.90 2.67
CA TYR A 33 -2.21 -11.37 3.13
C TYR A 33 -3.00 -11.96 1.98
N SER A 34 -3.36 -13.24 2.08
CA SER A 34 -3.94 -14.00 0.98
C SER A 34 -5.48 -13.99 0.92
N ALA A 35 -6.14 -13.20 1.75
CA ALA A 35 -7.61 -13.14 1.85
C ALA A 35 -8.26 -14.53 1.95
N PRO A 36 -7.90 -15.37 2.94
CA PRO A 36 -8.44 -16.72 3.00
C PRO A 36 -9.94 -16.68 3.24
N LYS A 37 -10.69 -17.58 2.61
CA LYS A 37 -12.16 -17.70 2.76
C LYS A 37 -12.63 -17.84 4.22
N SER A 38 -11.75 -18.31 5.11
CA SER A 38 -12.04 -18.40 6.54
C SER A 38 -12.02 -17.05 7.25
N ASP A 39 -11.62 -15.98 6.58
CA ASP A 39 -11.46 -14.62 7.12
C ASP A 39 -12.41 -13.62 6.45
N GLN A 40 -13.55 -14.10 5.97
CA GLN A 40 -14.55 -13.30 5.26
C GLN A 40 -14.96 -12.05 6.04
N ALA A 41 -15.08 -12.16 7.37
CA ALA A 41 -15.42 -11.03 8.21
C ALA A 41 -14.41 -9.86 8.10
N ALA A 42 -13.11 -10.14 7.96
CA ALA A 42 -12.09 -9.11 7.76
C ALA A 42 -12.23 -8.46 6.37
N ILE A 43 -12.50 -9.25 5.33
CA ILE A 43 -12.71 -8.76 3.97
C ILE A 43 -13.94 -7.86 3.90
N ASP A 44 -15.04 -8.27 4.53
CA ASP A 44 -16.28 -7.47 4.56
C ASP A 44 -16.07 -6.14 5.30
N MET A 45 -15.31 -6.14 6.39
CA MET A 45 -14.94 -4.91 7.10
C MET A 45 -14.05 -4.00 6.24
N LEU A 46 -13.07 -4.55 5.53
CA LEU A 46 -12.24 -3.80 4.58
C LEU A 46 -13.10 -3.17 3.47
N LYS A 47 -14.00 -3.96 2.87
CA LYS A 47 -14.94 -3.48 1.84
C LYS A 47 -15.81 -2.33 2.35
N GLN A 48 -16.41 -2.51 3.53
CA GLN A 48 -17.26 -1.49 4.12
C GLN A 48 -16.48 -0.19 4.43
N ALA A 49 -15.27 -0.31 4.95
CA ALA A 49 -14.45 0.82 5.31
C ALA A 49 -13.86 1.52 4.07
N TRP A 50 -13.45 0.76 3.05
CA TRP A 50 -12.93 1.33 1.80
C TRP A 50 -14.01 2.05 1.00
N GLY A 51 -15.23 1.52 0.99
CA GLY A 51 -16.38 2.10 0.29
C GLY A 51 -16.42 1.76 -1.20
N ALA A 52 -17.35 2.38 -1.92
CA ALA A 52 -17.51 2.21 -3.36
C ALA A 52 -16.64 3.19 -4.15
N VAL A 53 -16.30 2.84 -5.39
CA VAL A 53 -15.46 3.68 -6.25
C VAL A 53 -16.09 5.04 -6.55
N GLU A 54 -17.42 5.11 -6.57
CA GLU A 54 -18.18 6.34 -6.81
C GLU A 54 -18.05 7.35 -5.67
N ASP A 55 -17.75 6.87 -4.46
CA ASP A 55 -17.59 7.69 -3.27
C ASP A 55 -16.15 8.17 -3.07
N ARG A 56 -15.22 7.68 -3.91
CA ARG A 56 -13.79 7.93 -3.76
C ARG A 56 -13.23 8.66 -4.97
N ASN A 57 -12.54 9.75 -4.72
CA ASN A 57 -11.77 10.46 -5.73
C ASN A 57 -10.31 10.00 -5.66
N LEU A 58 -9.77 9.45 -6.73
CA LEU A 58 -8.35 9.05 -6.80
C LEU A 58 -7.97 8.01 -5.72
N GLU A 59 -8.47 6.81 -5.86
CA GLU A 59 -8.11 5.68 -5.00
C GLU A 59 -7.23 4.67 -5.74
N GLU A 60 -6.41 3.94 -5.00
CA GLU A 60 -5.55 2.90 -5.55
C GLU A 60 -5.32 1.77 -4.55
N ILE A 61 -5.43 0.53 -5.02
CA ILE A 61 -5.14 -0.68 -4.26
C ILE A 61 -3.92 -1.36 -4.86
N GLU A 62 -2.97 -1.70 -4.02
CA GLU A 62 -1.77 -2.45 -4.40
C GLU A 62 -1.69 -3.74 -3.60
N ILE A 63 -1.56 -4.87 -4.29
CA ILE A 63 -1.43 -6.18 -3.66
C ILE A 63 -0.05 -6.75 -4.02
N ILE A 64 0.73 -7.10 -2.99
CA ILE A 64 2.04 -7.71 -3.13
C ILE A 64 1.93 -9.15 -2.62
N ASP A 65 1.98 -10.11 -3.55
CA ASP A 65 1.84 -11.54 -3.26
C ASP A 65 2.70 -12.35 -4.23
N ILE A 66 3.31 -13.43 -3.74
CA ILE A 66 4.17 -14.32 -4.54
C ILE A 66 3.39 -15.31 -5.40
N ARG A 67 2.07 -15.41 -5.22
CA ARG A 67 1.20 -16.28 -6.00
C ARG A 67 1.03 -15.73 -7.42
N PRO A 68 0.62 -16.59 -8.39
CA PRO A 68 0.22 -16.12 -9.71
C PRO A 68 -0.84 -15.01 -9.62
N GLU A 69 -0.71 -14.00 -10.46
CA GLU A 69 -1.61 -12.83 -10.47
C GLU A 69 -3.09 -13.21 -10.56
N GLU A 70 -3.42 -14.21 -11.40
CA GLU A 70 -4.80 -14.72 -11.56
C GLU A 70 -5.38 -15.27 -10.24
N ASP A 71 -4.56 -15.96 -9.44
CA ASP A 71 -4.97 -16.50 -8.15
C ASP A 71 -5.16 -15.38 -7.11
N VAL A 72 -4.31 -14.36 -7.16
CA VAL A 72 -4.44 -13.18 -6.30
C VAL A 72 -5.71 -12.43 -6.63
N ILE A 73 -5.94 -12.10 -7.88
CA ILE A 73 -7.15 -11.41 -8.36
C ILE A 73 -8.39 -12.18 -7.93
N LYS A 74 -8.42 -13.50 -8.16
CA LYS A 74 -9.56 -14.34 -7.75
C LYS A 74 -9.81 -14.35 -6.24
N SER A 75 -8.74 -14.26 -5.42
CA SER A 75 -8.88 -14.23 -3.96
C SER A 75 -9.46 -12.91 -3.46
N TRP A 76 -9.25 -11.83 -4.22
CA TRP A 76 -9.63 -10.48 -3.87
C TRP A 76 -10.74 -9.89 -4.74
N GLU A 77 -11.31 -10.68 -5.70
CA GLU A 77 -12.25 -10.18 -6.71
C GLU A 77 -13.43 -9.41 -6.10
N ASP A 78 -13.94 -9.88 -4.99
CA ASP A 78 -15.04 -9.22 -4.28
C ASP A 78 -14.68 -7.82 -3.72
N PHE A 79 -13.39 -7.58 -3.48
CA PHE A 79 -12.90 -6.32 -2.93
C PHE A 79 -12.39 -5.35 -3.99
N ILE A 80 -11.69 -5.85 -5.01
CA ILE A 80 -10.97 -5.01 -5.98
C ILE A 80 -11.74 -4.76 -7.27
N HIS A 81 -12.81 -5.50 -7.54
CA HIS A 81 -13.42 -5.58 -8.88
C HIS A 81 -13.96 -4.24 -9.42
N THR A 82 -14.26 -3.26 -8.58
CA THR A 82 -14.70 -1.91 -8.98
C THR A 82 -13.66 -0.82 -8.77
N HIS A 83 -12.48 -1.17 -8.27
CA HIS A 83 -11.43 -0.23 -7.88
C HIS A 83 -10.23 -0.29 -8.82
N HIS A 84 -9.42 0.78 -8.81
CA HIS A 84 -8.11 0.76 -9.46
C HIS A 84 -7.16 -0.08 -8.63
N TYR A 85 -6.57 -1.11 -9.21
CA TYR A 85 -5.65 -1.99 -8.50
C TYR A 85 -4.45 -2.41 -9.35
N SER A 86 -3.37 -2.78 -8.66
CA SER A 86 -2.18 -3.38 -9.23
C SER A 86 -1.73 -4.57 -8.40
N VAL A 87 -1.23 -5.62 -9.05
CA VAL A 87 -0.68 -6.80 -8.38
C VAL A 87 0.81 -6.88 -8.70
N PHE A 88 1.64 -7.10 -7.68
CA PHE A 88 3.08 -7.28 -7.81
C PHE A 88 3.51 -8.59 -7.16
N ASP A 89 4.41 -9.32 -7.80
CA ASP A 89 5.00 -10.55 -7.28
C ASP A 89 6.14 -10.30 -6.28
N ASN A 90 6.53 -9.04 -6.10
CA ASN A 90 7.59 -8.64 -5.19
C ASN A 90 7.41 -7.21 -4.68
N PHE A 91 8.03 -6.94 -3.54
CA PHE A 91 7.97 -5.62 -2.89
C PHE A 91 8.64 -4.50 -3.71
N PHE A 92 9.74 -4.80 -4.42
CA PHE A 92 10.58 -3.78 -5.07
C PHE A 92 9.89 -3.09 -6.25
N ASP A 93 8.92 -3.77 -6.88
CA ASP A 93 8.13 -3.22 -7.98
C ASP A 93 6.91 -2.42 -7.50
N SER A 94 6.58 -2.53 -6.23
CA SER A 94 5.53 -1.76 -5.57
C SER A 94 5.88 -0.28 -5.46
N ALA A 95 4.89 0.57 -5.24
CA ALA A 95 5.16 1.98 -5.03
C ALA A 95 5.92 2.25 -3.72
N LEU A 96 5.69 1.46 -2.67
CA LEU A 96 6.50 1.53 -1.45
C LEU A 96 7.96 1.17 -1.71
N GLY A 97 8.22 0.20 -2.57
CA GLY A 97 9.58 -0.18 -2.99
C GLY A 97 10.25 0.89 -3.84
N LYS A 98 9.51 1.48 -4.79
CA LYS A 98 10.01 2.51 -5.71
C LYS A 98 10.14 3.89 -5.07
N PHE A 99 9.20 4.23 -4.20
CA PHE A 99 9.10 5.53 -3.56
C PHE A 99 8.96 5.38 -2.04
N PRO A 100 10.01 4.93 -1.32
CA PRO A 100 9.92 4.64 0.12
C PRO A 100 9.69 5.88 0.98
N ARG A 101 9.92 7.07 0.42
CA ARG A 101 9.64 8.36 1.04
C ARG A 101 8.62 9.12 0.21
N ARG A 102 7.60 9.71 0.85
CA ARG A 102 6.53 10.47 0.21
C ARG A 102 5.82 9.65 -0.90
N THR A 103 5.59 8.38 -0.65
CA THR A 103 5.09 7.40 -1.62
C THR A 103 3.85 7.87 -2.37
N CYS A 104 2.82 8.35 -1.65
CA CYS A 104 1.57 8.80 -2.26
C CYS A 104 1.76 10.04 -3.13
N GLU A 105 2.60 10.97 -2.70
CA GLU A 105 2.89 12.20 -3.42
C GLU A 105 3.64 11.95 -4.73
N LEU A 106 4.71 11.16 -4.65
CA LEU A 106 5.51 10.82 -5.82
C LEU A 106 4.73 9.93 -6.80
N LEU A 107 3.90 9.01 -6.29
CA LEU A 107 3.04 8.21 -7.12
C LEU A 107 2.00 9.08 -7.84
N PHE A 108 1.35 10.01 -7.14
CA PHE A 108 0.39 10.94 -7.72
C PHE A 108 1.04 11.80 -8.81
N ASP A 109 2.21 12.36 -8.53
CA ASP A 109 2.94 13.16 -9.50
C ASP A 109 3.33 12.34 -10.74
N ASN A 110 3.75 11.09 -10.55
CA ASN A 110 4.13 10.22 -11.66
C ASN A 110 2.91 9.79 -12.49
N THR A 111 1.80 9.40 -11.85
CA THR A 111 0.63 8.83 -12.53
C THR A 111 -0.36 9.87 -13.02
N GLN A 112 -0.60 10.92 -12.26
CA GLN A 112 -1.62 11.93 -12.55
C GLN A 112 -1.05 13.20 -13.19
N MET A 113 0.14 13.63 -12.73
CA MET A 113 0.76 14.85 -13.21
C MET A 113 1.77 14.60 -14.34
N ASN A 114 1.99 13.35 -14.72
CA ASN A 114 2.95 12.91 -15.76
C ASN A 114 4.36 13.49 -15.54
N ARG A 115 4.76 13.59 -14.27
CA ARG A 115 6.08 14.06 -13.86
C ARG A 115 7.00 12.87 -13.62
N TRP A 116 8.07 12.81 -14.40
CA TRP A 116 9.06 11.75 -14.26
C TRP A 116 10.18 12.21 -13.34
N PHE A 117 10.40 11.47 -12.25
CA PHE A 117 11.50 11.73 -11.36
C PHE A 117 12.74 11.00 -11.84
N HIS A 118 13.78 11.77 -12.14
CA HIS A 118 15.09 11.23 -12.47
C HIS A 118 15.81 10.84 -11.17
N GLY A 119 16.20 9.61 -11.07
CA GLY A 119 16.91 9.07 -9.91
C GLY A 119 16.17 7.87 -9.31
N ASN A 120 16.78 6.71 -9.41
CA ASN A 120 16.24 5.48 -8.80
C ASN A 120 16.54 5.50 -7.30
N ARG A 121 15.65 6.09 -6.53
CA ARG A 121 15.73 6.16 -5.06
C ARG A 121 14.94 5.05 -4.39
N GLY A 122 14.45 4.08 -5.13
CA GLY A 122 13.77 2.91 -4.60
C GLY A 122 14.71 1.95 -3.87
N PHE A 123 14.16 1.08 -3.08
CA PHE A 123 14.89 -0.03 -2.49
C PHE A 123 15.44 -0.95 -3.58
N LYS A 124 16.70 -1.38 -3.43
CA LYS A 124 17.33 -2.30 -4.37
C LYS A 124 17.26 -3.73 -3.86
N ARG A 125 16.99 -4.66 -4.75
CA ARG A 125 17.06 -6.09 -4.41
C ARG A 125 18.47 -6.46 -3.94
N GLY A 126 18.55 -7.25 -2.88
CA GLY A 126 19.83 -7.78 -2.38
C GLY A 126 20.65 -6.80 -1.55
N MET A 127 20.08 -5.66 -1.14
CA MET A 127 20.74 -4.78 -0.17
C MET A 127 21.02 -5.54 1.14
N SER A 128 22.25 -5.40 1.65
CA SER A 128 22.58 -5.84 3.00
C SER A 128 21.92 -4.91 4.04
N PHE A 129 21.90 -5.33 5.30
CA PHE A 129 21.41 -4.47 6.39
C PHE A 129 22.26 -3.19 6.53
N GLU A 130 23.55 -3.28 6.32
CA GLU A 130 24.48 -2.15 6.39
C GLU A 130 24.21 -1.16 5.23
N GLU A 131 23.98 -1.66 4.02
CA GLU A 131 23.60 -0.83 2.87
C GLU A 131 22.24 -0.16 3.08
N LEU A 132 21.27 -0.88 3.66
CA LEU A 132 19.97 -0.34 4.01
C LEU A 132 20.08 0.76 5.08
N GLU A 133 20.92 0.57 6.08
CA GLU A 133 21.15 1.58 7.13
C GLU A 133 21.74 2.87 6.55
N VAL A 134 22.73 2.76 5.67
CA VAL A 134 23.32 3.91 4.96
C VAL A 134 22.25 4.61 4.12
N TYR A 135 21.51 3.86 3.34
CA TYR A 135 20.43 4.37 2.49
C TYR A 135 19.35 5.13 3.29
N LEU A 136 18.90 4.57 4.42
CA LEU A 136 17.92 5.23 5.30
C LEU A 136 18.47 6.48 5.94
N LYS A 137 19.75 6.50 6.30
CA LYS A 137 20.43 7.67 6.85
C LYS A 137 20.42 8.84 5.88
N ASP A 138 20.74 8.58 4.62
CA ASP A 138 20.72 9.59 3.56
C ASP A 138 19.31 10.14 3.30
N LEU A 139 18.31 9.27 3.29
CA LEU A 139 16.91 9.67 3.15
C LEU A 139 16.46 10.60 4.30
N LEU A 140 16.73 10.21 5.55
CA LEU A 140 16.35 10.97 6.74
C LEU A 140 17.10 12.32 6.82
N GLN A 141 18.37 12.35 6.41
CA GLN A 141 19.12 13.59 6.36
C GLN A 141 18.55 14.56 5.33
N ASN A 142 18.27 14.09 4.12
CA ASN A 142 17.65 14.90 3.08
C ASN A 142 16.30 15.46 3.52
N GLU A 143 15.53 14.71 4.28
CA GLU A 143 14.25 15.16 4.84
C GLU A 143 14.46 16.24 5.91
N SER A 144 15.39 16.04 6.84
CA SER A 144 15.70 17.02 7.91
C SER A 144 16.23 18.35 7.37
N GLU A 145 16.92 18.33 6.24
CA GLU A 145 17.46 19.51 5.56
C GLU A 145 16.44 20.18 4.62
N GLY A 146 15.22 19.64 4.51
CA GLY A 146 14.17 20.17 3.64
C GLY A 146 14.51 20.10 2.15
N ARG A 147 15.44 19.24 1.76
CA ARG A 147 15.79 19.05 0.35
C ARG A 147 14.63 18.38 -0.36
N GLU A 148 14.11 19.04 -1.37
CA GLU A 148 13.10 18.44 -2.24
C GLU A 148 13.71 17.32 -3.07
N ILE A 149 12.98 16.22 -3.18
CA ILE A 149 13.37 15.07 -4.01
C ILE A 149 13.54 15.47 -5.49
N LEU A 150 12.91 16.56 -5.88
CA LEU A 150 12.87 17.08 -7.26
C LEU A 150 14.16 17.80 -7.69
N ASN A 151 15.05 18.16 -6.76
CA ASN A 151 16.20 19.02 -7.05
C ASN A 151 17.54 18.27 -7.17
N ASP A 152 17.52 16.94 -7.33
CA ASP A 152 18.77 16.21 -7.59
C ASP A 152 18.97 16.06 -9.11
N PRO A 153 20.13 16.50 -9.63
CA PRO A 153 20.48 16.45 -11.05
C PRO A 153 20.66 15.04 -11.59
#